data_298b087b7f10563df2f88f9fc0194922
#
_entry.id   298b087b7f10563df2f88f9fc0194922
#
_cell.length_a   1.000
_cell.length_b   1.000
_cell.length_c   1.000
_cell.angle_alpha   90.00
_cell.angle_beta   90.00
_cell.angle_gamma   90.00
#
_symmetry.space_group_name_H-M   'P 1'
#
loop_
_entity.id
_entity.type
_entity.pdbx_description
1 polymer ?
#
loop_
_entity_poly.entity_id
_entity_poly.type
_entity_poly.pdbx_seq_one_letter_code
_entity_poly.pdbx_strand_id
1 'polypeptide(L)'
;MKNYLSWLQLKYQRMRLITAIAGISFAVILMFMQLGFQAALFDSAVLFHKSLRGDIFLLSPRSTALIAMKSFSERRLYQALAVDNVEFINPIYLGFAQWKNPKNPLQWRNIHIIGFDTEYPVFSLPGVQSNLTKLEEPDVVLFDQASRPEFGPVTQIFQQENTVTTEIDNMSNATRKVKVVGLFKLGTTFGIDGNLITSHLNFLRIFSQRKKGLIEVGVIKLKSGSNSLETKQELQEYLPKDVKIFTKQEWIEFEKKYWMTSTAIGFIFSLGVGMGLVVGIVVVYQILYTDVSEHLKEYATLTTMGYPHRYFIKIVFEESLILASLGYIPGFLIASGLYHIAHDTTLLPIVMTHRRTWFVFLLTIFMCFLAGIIAVRKLQDVDPADIF
;
A
#
# COMPACT_ATOMS: atom_id res chain seq x y z
N MET A 1 -20.57 41.19 10.44
CA MET A 1 -20.03 41.88 9.26
C MET A 1 -18.48 41.80 9.15
N LYS A 2 -17.80 40.85 9.88
CA LYS A 2 -16.32 40.83 9.96
C LYS A 2 -15.58 39.95 8.94
N ASN A 3 -16.27 39.13 8.18
CA ASN A 3 -15.62 38.11 7.31
C ASN A 3 -15.73 38.41 5.80
N TYR A 4 -16.05 39.65 5.44
CA TYR A 4 -16.30 40.01 4.04
C TYR A 4 -15.08 40.58 3.32
N LEU A 5 -14.08 41.12 4.06
CA LEU A 5 -12.97 41.85 3.44
C LEU A 5 -12.05 40.89 2.69
N SER A 6 -11.56 39.85 3.32
CA SER A 6 -10.68 38.82 2.74
C SER A 6 -11.32 38.14 1.52
N TRP A 7 -12.63 37.81 1.59
CA TRP A 7 -13.36 37.25 0.44
C TRP A 7 -13.57 38.23 -0.70
N LEU A 8 -13.84 39.50 -0.40
CA LEU A 8 -14.02 40.54 -1.43
C LEU A 8 -12.73 40.85 -2.16
N GLN A 9 -11.60 40.91 -1.46
CA GLN A 9 -10.27 41.07 -2.05
C GLN A 9 -9.93 39.94 -3.02
N LEU A 10 -10.08 38.67 -2.58
CA LEU A 10 -9.89 37.48 -3.42
C LEU A 10 -10.79 37.46 -4.66
N LYS A 11 -12.08 37.87 -4.52
CA LYS A 11 -13.04 37.87 -5.62
C LYS A 11 -12.76 38.97 -6.66
N TYR A 12 -12.19 40.09 -6.27
CA TYR A 12 -11.87 41.19 -7.17
C TYR A 12 -10.78 40.79 -8.18
N GLN A 13 -9.80 39.99 -7.74
CA GLN A 13 -8.65 39.53 -8.57
C GLN A 13 -8.85 38.10 -9.06
N ARG A 14 -9.84 37.86 -9.93
CA ARG A 14 -10.27 36.52 -10.39
C ARG A 14 -9.13 35.66 -10.95
N MET A 15 -8.23 36.22 -11.77
CA MET A 15 -7.13 35.47 -12.36
C MET A 15 -6.15 34.96 -11.29
N ARG A 16 -5.87 35.78 -10.28
CA ARG A 16 -5.01 35.41 -9.16
C ARG A 16 -5.66 34.31 -8.31
N LEU A 17 -6.95 34.42 -8.02
CA LEU A 17 -7.69 33.39 -7.30
C LEU A 17 -7.66 32.05 -8.05
N ILE A 18 -7.85 32.04 -9.37
CA ILE A 18 -7.78 30.84 -10.20
C ILE A 18 -6.37 30.23 -10.15
N THR A 19 -5.32 31.06 -10.27
CA THR A 19 -3.94 30.58 -10.18
C THR A 19 -3.62 30.00 -8.81
N ALA A 20 -4.13 30.63 -7.74
CA ALA A 20 -3.99 30.12 -6.37
C ALA A 20 -4.66 28.77 -6.20
N ILE A 21 -5.93 28.67 -6.63
CA ILE A 21 -6.69 27.42 -6.58
C ILE A 21 -5.98 26.32 -7.38
N ALA A 22 -5.52 26.62 -8.59
CA ALA A 22 -4.79 25.68 -9.44
C ALA A 22 -3.49 25.17 -8.78
N GLY A 23 -2.68 26.09 -8.21
CA GLY A 23 -1.44 25.72 -7.54
C GLY A 23 -1.65 24.89 -6.28
N ILE A 24 -2.63 25.26 -5.44
CA ILE A 24 -2.97 24.47 -4.25
C ILE A 24 -3.56 23.11 -4.65
N SER A 25 -4.45 23.08 -5.66
CA SER A 25 -5.01 21.83 -6.18
C SER A 25 -3.91 20.88 -6.68
N PHE A 26 -2.93 21.41 -7.40
CA PHE A 26 -1.79 20.64 -7.87
C PHE A 26 -0.99 20.01 -6.71
N ALA A 27 -0.68 20.81 -5.68
CA ALA A 27 -0.01 20.30 -4.48
C ALA A 27 -0.85 19.21 -3.76
N VAL A 28 -2.16 19.42 -3.65
CA VAL A 28 -3.11 18.44 -3.07
C VAL A 28 -3.12 17.15 -3.89
N ILE A 29 -3.18 17.24 -5.22
CA ILE A 29 -3.13 16.06 -6.11
C ILE A 29 -1.83 15.30 -5.89
N LEU A 30 -0.68 15.98 -5.87
CA LEU A 30 0.62 15.33 -5.63
C LEU A 30 0.63 14.59 -4.29
N MET A 31 0.20 15.24 -3.20
CA MET A 31 0.14 14.62 -1.88
C MET A 31 -0.78 13.39 -1.87
N PHE A 32 -1.97 13.46 -2.48
CA PHE A 32 -2.87 12.32 -2.59
C PHE A 32 -2.25 11.19 -3.39
N MET A 33 -1.68 11.45 -4.56
CA MET A 33 -1.07 10.42 -5.40
C MET A 33 0.08 9.71 -4.69
N GLN A 34 0.98 10.45 -4.05
CA GLN A 34 2.10 9.87 -3.30
C GLN A 34 1.63 8.99 -2.13
N LEU A 35 0.71 9.50 -1.30
CA LEU A 35 0.15 8.74 -0.18
C LEU A 35 -0.72 7.57 -0.64
N GLY A 36 -1.40 7.71 -1.79
CA GLY A 36 -2.22 6.67 -2.38
C GLY A 36 -1.41 5.48 -2.86
N PHE A 37 -0.38 5.73 -3.65
CA PHE A 37 0.53 4.70 -4.12
C PHE A 37 1.30 4.04 -2.99
N GLN A 38 1.81 4.82 -2.03
CA GLN A 38 2.51 4.28 -0.86
C GLN A 38 1.63 3.29 -0.08
N ALA A 39 0.39 3.68 0.22
CA ALA A 39 -0.52 2.82 0.95
C ALA A 39 -0.92 1.57 0.14
N ALA A 40 -1.19 1.74 -1.15
CA ALA A 40 -1.54 0.62 -2.03
C ALA A 40 -0.41 -0.42 -2.14
N LEU A 41 0.83 0.04 -2.20
CA LEU A 41 2.00 -0.85 -2.18
C LEU A 41 2.09 -1.63 -0.87
N PHE A 42 1.97 -0.95 0.27
CA PHE A 42 2.04 -1.62 1.57
C PHE A 42 0.85 -2.54 1.81
N ASP A 43 -0.34 -2.16 1.36
CA ASP A 43 -1.53 -2.99 1.50
C ASP A 43 -1.50 -4.21 0.56
N SER A 44 -0.96 -4.06 -0.66
CA SER A 44 -0.75 -5.19 -1.58
C SER A 44 0.29 -6.18 -1.05
N ALA A 45 1.39 -5.69 -0.46
CA ALA A 45 2.46 -6.54 0.08
C ALA A 45 1.97 -7.49 1.18
N VAL A 46 0.87 -7.17 1.85
CA VAL A 46 0.33 -7.99 2.96
C VAL A 46 -0.94 -8.77 2.62
N LEU A 47 -1.36 -8.80 1.34
CA LEU A 47 -2.55 -9.56 0.91
C LEU A 47 -2.44 -11.04 1.25
N PHE A 48 -1.28 -11.66 0.98
CA PHE A 48 -1.01 -13.04 1.34
C PHE A 48 -1.18 -13.28 2.85
N HIS A 49 -0.56 -12.45 3.68
CA HIS A 49 -0.64 -12.55 5.14
C HIS A 49 -2.08 -12.45 5.66
N LYS A 50 -2.86 -11.51 5.09
CA LYS A 50 -4.27 -11.32 5.45
C LYS A 50 -5.15 -12.49 5.02
N SER A 51 -4.81 -13.16 3.92
CA SER A 51 -5.59 -14.29 3.37
C SER A 51 -5.46 -15.57 4.19
N LEU A 52 -4.46 -15.70 5.04
CA LEU A 52 -4.23 -16.87 5.88
C LEU A 52 -5.12 -16.87 7.12
N ARG A 53 -5.60 -18.07 7.52
CA ARG A 53 -6.43 -18.30 8.71
C ARG A 53 -5.65 -18.69 9.97
N GLY A 54 -4.33 -18.60 9.96
CA GLY A 54 -3.49 -18.84 11.12
C GLY A 54 -3.53 -17.69 12.13
N ASP A 55 -3.22 -18.00 13.36
CA ASP A 55 -3.10 -17.04 14.48
C ASP A 55 -1.63 -16.76 14.82
N ILE A 56 -0.76 -17.80 14.71
CA ILE A 56 0.68 -17.73 14.92
C ILE A 56 1.41 -18.29 13.70
N PHE A 57 2.56 -17.72 13.38
CA PHE A 57 3.36 -18.05 12.21
C PHE A 57 4.83 -18.28 12.58
N LEU A 58 5.39 -19.40 12.10
CA LEU A 58 6.80 -19.72 12.23
C LEU A 58 7.54 -19.36 10.93
N LEU A 59 8.65 -18.67 11.03
CA LEU A 59 9.48 -18.27 9.90
C LEU A 59 10.95 -18.57 10.19
N SER A 60 11.75 -18.76 9.16
CA SER A 60 13.20 -18.78 9.29
C SER A 60 13.72 -17.43 9.82
N PRO A 61 14.70 -17.38 10.75
CA PRO A 61 15.34 -16.13 11.17
C PRO A 61 15.99 -15.34 10.03
N ARG A 62 16.32 -16.03 8.94
CA ARG A 62 16.94 -15.45 7.74
C ARG A 62 15.93 -14.87 6.75
N SER A 63 14.63 -15.08 6.96
CA SER A 63 13.57 -14.50 6.14
C SER A 63 13.44 -13.01 6.43
N THR A 64 13.36 -12.20 5.37
CA THR A 64 13.28 -10.72 5.47
C THR A 64 11.98 -10.17 4.95
N ALA A 65 11.36 -10.80 3.95
CA ALA A 65 10.08 -10.43 3.36
C ALA A 65 9.49 -11.63 2.60
N LEU A 66 8.23 -11.56 2.19
CA LEU A 66 7.54 -12.61 1.44
C LEU A 66 8.30 -13.03 0.16
N ILE A 67 8.89 -12.06 -0.55
CA ILE A 67 9.68 -12.31 -1.77
C ILE A 67 11.08 -12.91 -1.49
N ALA A 68 11.53 -12.91 -0.24
CA ALA A 68 12.87 -13.33 0.18
C ALA A 68 12.80 -14.30 1.37
N MET A 69 11.79 -15.17 1.36
CA MET A 69 11.62 -16.21 2.36
C MET A 69 12.78 -17.24 2.27
N LYS A 70 13.18 -17.72 3.44
CA LYS A 70 14.15 -18.81 3.59
C LYS A 70 13.49 -19.98 4.28
N SER A 71 13.83 -21.17 3.85
CA SER A 71 13.28 -22.39 4.44
C SER A 71 13.87 -22.67 5.83
N PHE A 72 13.06 -23.36 6.64
CA PHE A 72 13.46 -23.96 7.91
C PHE A 72 12.86 -25.37 8.03
N SER A 73 13.26 -26.12 9.06
CA SER A 73 12.82 -27.50 9.24
C SER A 73 11.36 -27.55 9.65
N GLU A 74 10.54 -28.28 8.90
CA GLU A 74 9.13 -28.57 9.18
C GLU A 74 8.93 -29.22 10.57
N ARG A 75 9.97 -29.92 11.08
CA ARG A 75 9.95 -30.50 12.42
C ARG A 75 9.60 -29.47 13.51
N ARG A 76 9.97 -28.19 13.32
CA ARG A 76 9.65 -27.11 14.29
C ARG A 76 8.15 -26.85 14.35
N LEU A 77 7.49 -26.99 13.23
CA LEU A 77 6.03 -26.85 13.14
C LEU A 77 5.31 -28.01 13.88
N TYR A 78 5.77 -29.25 13.68
CA TYR A 78 5.22 -30.40 14.41
C TYR A 78 5.50 -30.33 15.92
N GLN A 79 6.64 -29.80 16.35
CA GLN A 79 6.89 -29.58 17.76
C GLN A 79 5.89 -28.61 18.41
N ALA A 80 5.36 -27.65 17.67
CA ALA A 80 4.34 -26.72 18.19
C ALA A 80 3.02 -27.41 18.59
N LEU A 81 2.72 -28.60 18.07
CA LEU A 81 1.54 -29.38 18.48
C LEU A 81 1.58 -29.86 19.94
N ALA A 82 2.76 -29.81 20.60
CA ALA A 82 2.89 -30.15 22.02
C ALA A 82 2.33 -29.06 22.95
N VAL A 83 1.99 -27.88 22.44
CA VAL A 83 1.37 -26.80 23.20
C VAL A 83 -0.15 -26.95 23.16
N ASP A 84 -0.78 -27.01 24.33
CA ASP A 84 -2.20 -27.38 24.49
C ASP A 84 -3.19 -26.50 23.73
N ASN A 85 -2.84 -25.22 23.53
CA ASN A 85 -3.69 -24.24 22.85
C ASN A 85 -3.69 -24.36 21.31
N VAL A 86 -2.82 -25.22 20.73
CA VAL A 86 -2.75 -25.43 19.29
C VAL A 86 -3.88 -26.37 18.83
N GLU A 87 -4.64 -25.94 17.84
CA GLU A 87 -5.72 -26.71 17.22
C GLU A 87 -5.19 -27.56 16.06
N PHE A 88 -4.53 -26.90 15.08
CA PHE A 88 -3.85 -27.58 13.98
C PHE A 88 -2.67 -26.74 13.47
N ILE A 89 -1.83 -27.38 12.69
CA ILE A 89 -0.70 -26.78 12.00
C ILE A 89 -0.81 -27.02 10.50
N ASN A 90 -0.21 -26.13 9.69
CA ASN A 90 -0.11 -26.35 8.25
C ASN A 90 1.23 -25.81 7.71
N PRO A 91 2.00 -26.63 6.99
CA PRO A 91 3.21 -26.20 6.31
C PRO A 91 2.86 -25.44 5.01
N ILE A 92 3.46 -24.27 4.82
CA ILE A 92 3.36 -23.52 3.56
C ILE A 92 4.72 -23.50 2.88
N TYR A 93 4.70 -23.89 1.63
CA TYR A 93 5.84 -23.90 0.71
C TYR A 93 5.70 -22.72 -0.25
N LEU A 94 6.75 -21.94 -0.42
CA LEU A 94 6.78 -20.78 -1.31
C LEU A 94 7.93 -20.93 -2.30
N GLY A 95 7.66 -20.59 -3.56
CA GLY A 95 8.68 -20.63 -4.61
C GLY A 95 8.29 -19.79 -5.82
N PHE A 96 9.27 -19.49 -6.65
CA PHE A 96 9.07 -18.83 -7.93
C PHE A 96 9.45 -19.77 -9.06
N ALA A 97 8.67 -19.74 -10.13
CA ALA A 97 8.92 -20.51 -11.35
C ALA A 97 8.51 -19.68 -12.58
N GLN A 98 8.87 -20.14 -13.76
CA GLN A 98 8.47 -19.50 -15.01
C GLN A 98 7.18 -20.15 -15.51
N TRP A 99 6.15 -19.35 -15.71
CA TRP A 99 4.87 -19.72 -16.31
C TRP A 99 4.90 -19.47 -17.80
N LYS A 100 4.53 -20.43 -18.59
CA LYS A 100 4.37 -20.31 -20.04
C LYS A 100 2.99 -19.76 -20.38
N ASN A 101 2.93 -18.69 -21.16
CA ASN A 101 1.64 -18.14 -21.59
C ASN A 101 0.94 -19.17 -22.53
N PRO A 102 -0.29 -19.62 -22.21
CA PRO A 102 -0.96 -20.66 -22.99
C PRO A 102 -1.31 -20.24 -24.43
N LYS A 103 -1.44 -18.93 -24.72
CA LYS A 103 -1.68 -18.43 -26.09
C LYS A 103 -0.40 -17.97 -26.82
N ASN A 104 0.67 -17.65 -26.07
CA ASN A 104 1.94 -17.26 -26.68
C ASN A 104 3.09 -18.11 -26.10
N PRO A 105 3.41 -19.25 -26.71
CA PRO A 105 4.39 -20.20 -26.18
C PRO A 105 5.82 -19.66 -26.03
N LEU A 106 6.15 -18.53 -26.65
CA LEU A 106 7.46 -17.88 -26.53
C LEU A 106 7.55 -16.97 -25.30
N GLN A 107 6.42 -16.65 -24.69
CA GLN A 107 6.36 -15.76 -23.54
C GLN A 107 6.34 -16.55 -22.25
N TRP A 108 7.40 -16.38 -21.46
CA TRP A 108 7.54 -16.90 -20.11
C TRP A 108 7.56 -15.74 -19.11
N ARG A 109 6.93 -15.94 -17.94
CA ARG A 109 6.88 -14.93 -16.89
C ARG A 109 7.00 -15.56 -15.52
N ASN A 110 7.74 -14.86 -14.65
CA ASN A 110 7.91 -15.32 -13.27
C ASN A 110 6.59 -15.31 -12.51
N ILE A 111 6.23 -16.44 -11.89
CA ILE A 111 4.99 -16.62 -11.12
C ILE A 111 5.32 -17.17 -9.73
N HIS A 112 4.61 -16.69 -8.73
CA HIS A 112 4.74 -17.15 -7.36
C HIS A 112 3.85 -18.38 -7.14
N ILE A 113 4.43 -19.46 -6.60
CA ILE A 113 3.74 -20.72 -6.35
C ILE A 113 3.68 -20.96 -4.85
N ILE A 114 2.47 -21.23 -4.36
CA ILE A 114 2.15 -21.47 -2.96
C ILE A 114 1.66 -22.90 -2.85
N GLY A 115 2.40 -23.75 -2.12
CA GLY A 115 1.99 -25.10 -1.76
C GLY A 115 1.56 -25.17 -0.29
N PHE A 116 0.54 -25.95 0.01
CA PHE A 116 0.07 -26.15 1.39
C PHE A 116 -0.56 -27.53 1.55
N ASP A 117 -0.77 -27.97 2.80
CA ASP A 117 -1.49 -29.20 3.09
C ASP A 117 -3.00 -28.96 2.96
N THR A 118 -3.66 -29.69 2.06
CA THR A 118 -5.08 -29.55 1.75
C THR A 118 -6.02 -30.10 2.83
N GLU A 119 -5.50 -30.86 3.79
CA GLU A 119 -6.29 -31.42 4.90
C GLU A 119 -6.93 -30.32 5.76
N TYR A 120 -6.21 -29.21 5.97
CA TYR A 120 -6.68 -28.08 6.77
C TYR A 120 -6.80 -26.80 5.93
N PRO A 121 -7.99 -26.15 5.90
CA PRO A 121 -8.22 -24.97 5.07
C PRO A 121 -7.55 -23.71 5.68
N VAL A 122 -6.34 -23.43 5.28
CA VAL A 122 -5.54 -22.29 5.78
C VAL A 122 -5.80 -20.97 5.08
N PHE A 123 -6.52 -20.98 3.96
CA PHE A 123 -6.84 -19.76 3.21
C PHE A 123 -8.28 -19.32 3.43
N SER A 124 -8.49 -18.01 3.60
CA SER A 124 -9.82 -17.37 3.62
C SER A 124 -10.36 -17.03 2.23
N LEU A 125 -9.74 -17.58 1.18
CA LEU A 125 -10.07 -17.33 -0.22
C LEU A 125 -11.15 -18.31 -0.70
N PRO A 126 -12.37 -17.84 -1.09
CA PRO A 126 -13.47 -18.73 -1.49
C PRO A 126 -13.10 -19.69 -2.62
N GLY A 127 -12.39 -19.18 -3.65
CA GLY A 127 -11.96 -20.00 -4.78
C GLY A 127 -10.97 -21.11 -4.42
N VAL A 128 -10.22 -20.98 -3.32
CA VAL A 128 -9.35 -22.07 -2.80
C VAL A 128 -10.19 -23.10 -2.07
N GLN A 129 -11.09 -22.66 -1.19
CA GLN A 129 -11.91 -23.56 -0.38
C GLN A 129 -12.81 -24.47 -1.23
N SER A 130 -13.40 -23.94 -2.29
CA SER A 130 -14.27 -24.71 -3.18
C SER A 130 -13.54 -25.72 -4.09
N ASN A 131 -12.22 -25.68 -4.14
CA ASN A 131 -11.42 -26.55 -5.01
C ASN A 131 -10.38 -27.40 -4.25
N LEU A 132 -10.47 -27.52 -2.91
CA LEU A 132 -9.51 -28.28 -2.10
C LEU A 132 -9.34 -29.74 -2.58
N THR A 133 -10.44 -30.44 -2.82
CA THR A 133 -10.41 -31.83 -3.31
C THR A 133 -9.75 -31.98 -4.68
N LYS A 134 -9.94 -31.00 -5.56
CA LYS A 134 -9.28 -31.04 -6.89
C LYS A 134 -7.75 -30.85 -6.78
N LEU A 135 -7.26 -30.16 -5.74
CA LEU A 135 -5.82 -29.97 -5.53
C LEU A 135 -5.08 -31.27 -5.14
N GLU A 136 -5.79 -32.32 -4.78
CA GLU A 136 -5.22 -33.63 -4.50
C GLU A 136 -4.81 -34.39 -5.77
N GLU A 137 -5.43 -34.02 -6.92
CA GLU A 137 -5.04 -34.60 -8.20
C GLU A 137 -3.58 -34.20 -8.56
N PRO A 138 -2.85 -35.07 -9.29
CA PRO A 138 -1.48 -34.76 -9.69
C PRO A 138 -1.42 -33.63 -10.74
N ASP A 139 -0.40 -32.77 -10.57
CA ASP A 139 -0.04 -31.73 -11.53
C ASP A 139 -1.15 -30.69 -11.79
N VAL A 140 -1.96 -30.41 -10.78
CA VAL A 140 -3.00 -29.39 -10.82
C VAL A 140 -2.63 -28.14 -10.00
N VAL A 141 -3.13 -27.03 -10.46
CA VAL A 141 -2.96 -25.71 -9.81
C VAL A 141 -4.23 -24.89 -9.87
N LEU A 142 -4.42 -23.98 -8.93
CA LEU A 142 -5.37 -22.87 -9.03
C LEU A 142 -4.64 -21.62 -9.51
N PHE A 143 -5.28 -20.83 -10.36
CA PHE A 143 -4.71 -19.61 -10.92
C PHE A 143 -5.36 -18.37 -10.28
N ASP A 144 -4.56 -17.39 -9.91
CA ASP A 144 -5.05 -16.11 -9.40
C ASP A 144 -5.59 -15.24 -10.55
N GLN A 145 -6.92 -15.08 -10.61
CA GLN A 145 -7.60 -14.28 -11.64
C GLN A 145 -7.22 -12.78 -11.61
N ALA A 146 -6.61 -12.31 -10.52
CA ALA A 146 -6.09 -10.96 -10.40
C ALA A 146 -4.60 -10.85 -10.75
N SER A 147 -4.00 -11.90 -11.35
CA SER A 147 -2.67 -11.85 -11.94
C SER A 147 -2.64 -10.91 -13.14
N ARG A 148 -1.45 -10.40 -13.46
CA ARG A 148 -1.27 -9.49 -14.61
C ARG A 148 -1.67 -10.13 -15.93
N PRO A 149 -2.20 -9.35 -16.90
CA PRO A 149 -2.66 -9.86 -18.20
C PRO A 149 -1.59 -10.58 -19.03
N GLU A 150 -0.31 -10.28 -18.78
CA GLU A 150 0.83 -10.85 -19.48
C GLU A 150 1.01 -12.37 -19.26
N PHE A 151 0.36 -12.95 -18.23
CA PHE A 151 0.29 -14.41 -18.08
C PHE A 151 -0.59 -15.10 -19.11
N GLY A 152 -1.32 -14.32 -19.91
CA GLY A 152 -2.27 -14.78 -20.93
C GLY A 152 -3.72 -14.76 -20.40
N PRO A 153 -4.70 -14.99 -21.28
CA PRO A 153 -6.11 -14.93 -20.93
C PRO A 153 -6.61 -16.19 -20.21
N VAL A 154 -5.88 -16.61 -19.16
CA VAL A 154 -6.13 -17.86 -18.43
C VAL A 154 -7.56 -17.90 -17.86
N THR A 155 -8.01 -16.79 -17.26
CA THR A 155 -9.37 -16.69 -16.69
C THR A 155 -10.45 -16.87 -17.77
N GLN A 156 -10.27 -16.27 -18.95
CA GLN A 156 -11.23 -16.37 -20.05
C GLN A 156 -11.28 -17.79 -20.62
N ILE A 157 -10.11 -18.42 -20.86
CA ILE A 157 -10.03 -19.80 -21.34
C ILE A 157 -10.67 -20.74 -20.31
N PHE A 158 -10.36 -20.56 -19.03
CA PHE A 158 -10.93 -21.38 -17.96
C PHE A 158 -12.46 -21.27 -17.87
N GLN A 159 -13.03 -20.09 -18.09
CA GLN A 159 -14.49 -19.90 -18.13
C GLN A 159 -15.17 -20.60 -19.30
N GLN A 160 -14.45 -20.78 -20.43
CA GLN A 160 -14.97 -21.44 -21.63
C GLN A 160 -14.77 -22.96 -21.58
N GLU A 161 -13.61 -23.41 -21.15
CA GLU A 161 -13.17 -24.82 -21.27
C GLU A 161 -13.12 -25.56 -19.93
N ASN A 162 -13.38 -24.87 -18.80
CA ASN A 162 -13.24 -25.35 -17.41
C ASN A 162 -11.83 -25.83 -17.03
N THR A 163 -10.87 -25.77 -17.93
CA THR A 163 -9.48 -26.17 -17.69
C THR A 163 -8.53 -25.40 -18.60
N VAL A 164 -7.31 -25.14 -18.11
CA VAL A 164 -6.23 -24.58 -18.94
C VAL A 164 -4.98 -25.42 -18.70
N THR A 165 -4.36 -25.90 -19.77
CA THR A 165 -3.12 -26.66 -19.66
C THR A 165 -1.95 -25.81 -20.17
N THR A 166 -0.88 -25.73 -19.36
CA THR A 166 0.33 -25.03 -19.73
C THR A 166 1.56 -25.69 -19.08
N GLU A 167 2.71 -25.06 -19.21
CA GLU A 167 3.98 -25.53 -18.68
C GLU A 167 4.53 -24.57 -17.65
N ILE A 168 5.18 -25.12 -16.64
CA ILE A 168 5.95 -24.40 -15.62
C ILE A 168 7.39 -24.88 -15.68
N ASP A 169 8.34 -23.95 -15.72
CA ASP A 169 9.77 -24.24 -15.58
C ASP A 169 10.25 -23.76 -14.20
N ASN A 170 10.80 -24.67 -13.43
CA ASN A 170 11.31 -24.40 -12.07
C ASN A 170 12.71 -23.78 -12.05
N MET A 171 13.21 -23.26 -13.18
CA MET A 171 14.54 -22.68 -13.35
C MET A 171 15.71 -23.69 -13.15
N SER A 172 15.40 -24.98 -13.08
CA SER A 172 16.39 -26.06 -12.94
C SER A 172 16.41 -26.97 -14.17
N ASN A 173 16.02 -26.44 -15.33
CA ASN A 173 15.89 -27.15 -16.62
C ASN A 173 14.86 -28.31 -16.59
N ALA A 174 13.90 -28.26 -15.70
CA ALA A 174 12.81 -29.23 -15.61
C ALA A 174 11.46 -28.54 -15.84
N THR A 175 10.98 -28.60 -17.08
CA THR A 175 9.65 -28.12 -17.44
C THR A 175 8.61 -29.16 -17.03
N ARG A 176 7.54 -28.71 -16.39
CA ARG A 176 6.41 -29.57 -16.00
C ARG A 176 5.10 -29.05 -16.56
N LYS A 177 4.33 -29.96 -17.15
CA LYS A 177 2.99 -29.66 -17.63
C LYS A 177 2.03 -29.64 -16.45
N VAL A 178 1.25 -28.56 -16.32
CA VAL A 178 0.26 -28.38 -15.24
C VAL A 178 -1.10 -28.02 -15.80
N LYS A 179 -2.15 -28.38 -15.06
CA LYS A 179 -3.54 -28.12 -15.40
C LYS A 179 -4.14 -27.15 -14.37
N VAL A 180 -4.67 -26.03 -14.83
CA VAL A 180 -5.48 -25.14 -14.00
C VAL A 180 -6.87 -25.75 -13.83
N VAL A 181 -7.29 -26.00 -12.59
CA VAL A 181 -8.56 -26.65 -12.24
C VAL A 181 -9.51 -25.74 -11.48
N GLY A 182 -9.11 -24.51 -11.23
CA GLY A 182 -9.93 -23.51 -10.55
C GLY A 182 -9.26 -22.15 -10.48
N LEU A 183 -10.04 -21.15 -10.13
CA LEU A 183 -9.62 -19.76 -9.99
C LEU A 183 -9.79 -19.30 -8.55
N PHE A 184 -8.90 -18.42 -8.09
CA PHE A 184 -9.03 -17.68 -6.83
C PHE A 184 -8.68 -16.20 -7.06
N LYS A 185 -8.85 -15.37 -6.04
CA LYS A 185 -8.50 -13.95 -6.12
C LYS A 185 -7.66 -13.56 -4.89
N LEU A 186 -6.37 -13.37 -5.11
CA LEU A 186 -5.42 -12.86 -4.11
C LEU A 186 -4.96 -11.46 -4.48
N GLY A 187 -4.48 -11.27 -5.69
CA GLY A 187 -4.00 -10.00 -6.22
C GLY A 187 -2.49 -9.93 -6.36
N THR A 188 -2.05 -8.96 -7.16
CA THR A 188 -0.64 -8.66 -7.40
C THR A 188 -0.05 -7.82 -6.28
N THR A 189 1.27 -7.92 -6.10
CA THR A 189 2.04 -7.04 -5.22
C THR A 189 3.16 -6.36 -6.03
N PHE A 190 3.93 -5.49 -5.40
CA PHE A 190 5.08 -4.88 -6.08
C PHE A 190 6.14 -5.91 -6.52
N GLY A 191 6.28 -7.01 -5.79
CA GLY A 191 7.27 -8.05 -6.09
C GLY A 191 6.71 -9.33 -6.69
N ILE A 192 5.37 -9.44 -6.85
CA ILE A 192 4.69 -10.65 -7.32
C ILE A 192 3.60 -10.26 -8.32
N ASP A 193 3.80 -10.62 -9.58
CA ASP A 193 2.91 -10.29 -10.70
C ASP A 193 1.74 -11.25 -10.84
N GLY A 194 1.84 -12.46 -10.29
CA GLY A 194 0.81 -13.48 -10.33
C GLY A 194 1.09 -14.62 -9.38
N ASN A 195 0.03 -15.32 -8.98
CA ASN A 195 0.09 -16.39 -7.99
C ASN A 195 -0.55 -17.67 -8.50
N LEU A 196 0.03 -18.81 -8.08
CA LEU A 196 -0.57 -20.13 -8.18
C LEU A 196 -0.70 -20.71 -6.78
N ILE A 197 -1.79 -21.44 -6.53
CA ILE A 197 -1.97 -22.23 -5.32
C ILE A 197 -2.10 -23.69 -5.72
N THR A 198 -1.41 -24.57 -4.98
CA THR A 198 -1.45 -26.03 -5.21
C THR A 198 -1.27 -26.78 -3.89
N SER A 199 -1.44 -28.10 -3.90
CA SER A 199 -1.11 -28.94 -2.76
C SER A 199 0.40 -29.01 -2.53
N HIS A 200 0.81 -29.31 -1.29
CA HIS A 200 2.22 -29.52 -0.95
C HIS A 200 2.87 -30.60 -1.81
N LEU A 201 2.13 -31.66 -2.17
CA LEU A 201 2.64 -32.75 -3.03
C LEU A 201 2.91 -32.26 -4.46
N ASN A 202 2.01 -31.47 -5.03
CA ASN A 202 2.19 -30.89 -6.35
C ASN A 202 3.31 -29.84 -6.37
N PHE A 203 3.43 -29.05 -5.29
CA PHE A 203 4.54 -28.14 -5.12
C PHE A 203 5.89 -28.86 -5.16
N LEU A 204 6.05 -29.96 -4.41
CA LEU A 204 7.25 -30.78 -4.41
C LEU A 204 7.51 -31.50 -5.75
N ARG A 205 6.47 -31.76 -6.54
CA ARG A 205 6.63 -32.26 -7.91
C ARG A 205 7.16 -31.18 -8.87
N ILE A 206 6.68 -29.94 -8.73
CA ILE A 206 7.16 -28.79 -9.51
C ILE A 206 8.63 -28.51 -9.13
N PHE A 207 8.95 -28.50 -7.84
CA PHE A 207 10.29 -28.24 -7.30
C PHE A 207 10.97 -29.53 -6.86
N SER A 208 11.16 -30.48 -7.77
CA SER A 208 11.63 -31.85 -7.49
C SER A 208 13.04 -31.93 -6.86
N GLN A 209 13.87 -30.90 -7.02
CA GLN A 209 15.22 -30.85 -6.44
C GLN A 209 15.21 -30.32 -4.99
N ARG A 210 14.07 -29.88 -4.50
CA ARG A 210 13.94 -29.33 -3.16
C ARG A 210 14.06 -30.43 -2.09
N LYS A 211 14.82 -30.16 -1.05
CA LYS A 211 14.93 -31.05 0.11
C LYS A 211 13.57 -31.16 0.81
N LYS A 212 13.09 -32.39 1.01
CA LYS A 212 11.88 -32.68 1.77
C LYS A 212 12.03 -32.24 3.24
N GLY A 213 10.92 -31.84 3.88
CA GLY A 213 10.92 -31.40 5.28
C GLY A 213 11.44 -29.97 5.50
N LEU A 214 11.56 -29.17 4.44
CA LEU A 214 11.89 -27.75 4.51
C LEU A 214 10.69 -26.93 4.01
N ILE A 215 10.23 -26.00 4.85
CA ILE A 215 9.08 -25.12 4.59
C ILE A 215 9.47 -23.66 4.76
N GLU A 216 8.74 -22.73 4.14
CA GLU A 216 8.99 -21.29 4.28
C GLU A 216 8.16 -20.67 5.39
N VAL A 217 6.92 -21.13 5.60
CA VAL A 217 6.03 -20.63 6.63
C VAL A 217 5.36 -21.80 7.34
N GLY A 218 5.41 -21.81 8.65
CA GLY A 218 4.61 -22.71 9.48
C GLY A 218 3.38 -21.94 9.98
N VAL A 219 2.19 -22.39 9.62
CA VAL A 219 0.92 -21.82 10.12
C VAL A 219 0.47 -22.61 11.33
N ILE A 220 0.15 -21.91 12.40
CA ILE A 220 -0.42 -22.47 13.63
C ILE A 220 -1.79 -21.84 13.84
N LYS A 221 -2.81 -22.67 13.93
CA LYS A 221 -4.17 -22.29 14.31
C LYS A 221 -4.37 -22.61 15.78
N LEU A 222 -4.92 -21.68 16.53
CA LEU A 222 -5.21 -21.84 17.95
C LEU A 222 -6.69 -22.26 18.15
N LYS A 223 -6.94 -22.97 19.24
CA LYS A 223 -8.30 -23.30 19.70
C LYS A 223 -9.08 -22.01 19.99
N SER A 224 -10.39 -22.05 19.78
CA SER A 224 -11.26 -20.90 20.02
C SER A 224 -11.15 -20.40 21.48
N GLY A 225 -10.94 -19.09 21.64
CA GLY A 225 -10.79 -18.46 22.94
C GLY A 225 -9.37 -18.40 23.49
N SER A 226 -8.37 -19.01 22.81
CA SER A 226 -6.96 -18.91 23.21
C SER A 226 -6.38 -17.52 22.95
N ASN A 227 -5.50 -17.07 23.85
CA ASN A 227 -4.78 -15.81 23.69
C ASN A 227 -3.52 -16.04 22.83
N SER A 228 -3.45 -15.40 21.67
CA SER A 228 -2.33 -15.57 20.74
C SER A 228 -1.00 -15.04 21.28
N LEU A 229 -1.01 -14.04 22.16
CA LEU A 229 0.22 -13.50 22.75
C LEU A 229 0.79 -14.43 23.82
N GLU A 230 -0.05 -15.00 24.68
CA GLU A 230 0.36 -15.98 25.70
C GLU A 230 0.89 -17.25 25.05
N THR A 231 0.14 -17.82 24.09
CA THR A 231 0.58 -19.02 23.38
C THR A 231 1.86 -18.78 22.58
N LYS A 232 2.06 -17.58 22.04
CA LYS A 232 3.33 -17.21 21.41
C LYS A 232 4.49 -17.25 22.40
N GLN A 233 4.31 -16.76 23.63
CA GLN A 233 5.34 -16.80 24.68
C GLN A 233 5.69 -18.24 25.05
N GLU A 234 4.69 -19.11 25.27
CA GLU A 234 4.87 -20.54 25.50
C GLU A 234 5.66 -21.20 24.36
N LEU A 235 5.30 -20.91 23.11
CA LEU A 235 6.02 -21.43 21.95
C LEU A 235 7.48 -20.91 21.88
N GLN A 236 7.74 -19.67 22.29
CA GLN A 236 9.08 -19.08 22.33
C GLN A 236 9.99 -19.73 23.37
N GLU A 237 9.41 -20.21 24.48
CA GLU A 237 10.12 -20.94 25.52
C GLU A 237 10.37 -22.39 25.12
N TYR A 238 9.38 -23.01 24.45
CA TYR A 238 9.43 -24.42 24.09
C TYR A 238 10.23 -24.72 22.82
N LEU A 239 10.12 -23.89 21.80
CA LEU A 239 10.80 -24.13 20.52
C LEU A 239 12.25 -23.62 20.53
N PRO A 240 13.15 -24.32 19.83
CA PRO A 240 14.53 -23.82 19.64
C PRO A 240 14.57 -22.45 18.95
N LYS A 241 15.62 -21.66 19.23
CA LYS A 241 15.81 -20.30 18.72
C LYS A 241 16.21 -20.23 17.22
N ASP A 242 16.00 -21.29 16.48
CA ASP A 242 16.26 -21.38 15.03
C ASP A 242 15.02 -21.03 14.17
N VAL A 243 13.94 -20.60 14.82
CA VAL A 243 12.73 -20.03 14.18
C VAL A 243 12.33 -18.72 14.83
N LYS A 244 11.72 -17.82 14.04
CA LYS A 244 11.01 -16.64 14.52
C LYS A 244 9.53 -16.96 14.64
N ILE A 245 8.90 -16.48 15.70
CA ILE A 245 7.48 -16.70 16.00
C ILE A 245 6.77 -15.35 16.00
N PHE A 246 5.76 -15.24 15.17
CA PHE A 246 4.97 -14.02 15.00
C PHE A 246 3.49 -14.32 15.22
N THR A 247 2.76 -13.40 15.84
CA THR A 247 1.31 -13.31 15.66
C THR A 247 1.01 -12.80 14.25
N LYS A 248 -0.21 -12.97 13.78
CA LYS A 248 -0.62 -12.48 12.45
C LYS A 248 -0.35 -10.98 12.26
N GLN A 249 -0.66 -10.19 13.27
CA GLN A 249 -0.47 -8.74 13.22
C GLN A 249 1.02 -8.36 13.17
N GLU A 250 1.85 -9.00 13.99
CA GLU A 250 3.30 -8.77 13.98
C GLU A 250 3.95 -9.14 12.65
N TRP A 251 3.48 -10.23 12.01
CA TRP A 251 4.02 -10.62 10.70
C TRP A 251 3.61 -9.63 9.60
N ILE A 252 2.37 -9.13 9.63
CA ILE A 252 1.92 -8.05 8.75
C ILE A 252 2.76 -6.79 8.93
N GLU A 253 3.06 -6.41 10.18
CA GLU A 253 3.90 -5.25 10.48
C GLU A 253 5.36 -5.46 10.08
N PHE A 254 5.89 -6.67 10.25
CA PHE A 254 7.22 -7.06 9.80
C PHE A 254 7.37 -6.89 8.28
N GLU A 255 6.40 -7.37 7.48
CA GLU A 255 6.37 -7.20 6.03
C GLU A 255 6.29 -5.73 5.62
N LYS A 256 5.37 -4.95 6.23
CA LYS A 256 5.25 -3.52 5.97
C LYS A 256 6.53 -2.76 6.33
N LYS A 257 7.16 -3.10 7.44
CA LYS A 257 8.42 -2.49 7.88
C LYS A 257 9.54 -2.73 6.86
N TYR A 258 9.65 -3.95 6.33
CA TYR A 258 10.64 -4.25 5.29
C TYR A 258 10.49 -3.31 4.08
N TRP A 259 9.27 -3.17 3.54
CA TRP A 259 9.02 -2.31 2.39
C TRP A 259 9.24 -0.83 2.70
N MET A 260 8.99 -0.40 3.93
CA MET A 260 9.16 0.99 4.36
C MET A 260 10.62 1.37 4.62
N THR A 261 11.41 0.48 5.24
CA THR A 261 12.75 0.82 5.76
C THR A 261 13.90 0.17 5.02
N SER A 262 13.68 -1.02 4.43
CA SER A 262 14.74 -1.79 3.76
C SER A 262 14.74 -1.61 2.24
N THR A 263 13.79 -0.84 1.70
CA THR A 263 13.71 -0.50 0.29
C THR A 263 13.69 1.01 0.10
N ALA A 264 14.08 1.48 -1.08
CA ALA A 264 13.98 2.91 -1.43
C ALA A 264 12.53 3.41 -1.54
N ILE A 265 11.54 2.52 -1.59
CA ILE A 265 10.13 2.84 -1.87
C ILE A 265 9.56 3.75 -0.81
N GLY A 266 9.72 3.41 0.47
CA GLY A 266 9.23 4.25 1.57
C GLY A 266 9.82 5.66 1.54
N PHE A 267 11.12 5.79 1.28
CA PHE A 267 11.80 7.07 1.15
C PHE A 267 11.28 7.88 -0.05
N ILE A 268 11.16 7.26 -1.23
CA ILE A 268 10.72 7.95 -2.47
C ILE A 268 9.33 8.56 -2.29
N PHE A 269 8.37 7.81 -1.74
CA PHE A 269 7.01 8.33 -1.53
C PHE A 269 6.96 9.40 -0.43
N SER A 270 7.70 9.24 0.66
CA SER A 270 7.77 10.26 1.72
C SER A 270 8.40 11.55 1.21
N LEU A 271 9.46 11.44 0.40
CA LEU A 271 10.08 12.58 -0.28
C LEU A 271 9.08 13.27 -1.22
N GLY A 272 8.31 12.50 -2.00
CA GLY A 272 7.29 13.04 -2.89
C GLY A 272 6.19 13.84 -2.16
N VAL A 273 5.74 13.38 -1.00
CA VAL A 273 4.81 14.14 -0.14
C VAL A 273 5.46 15.43 0.36
N GLY A 274 6.72 15.35 0.82
CA GLY A 274 7.48 16.51 1.25
C GLY A 274 7.67 17.54 0.14
N MET A 275 7.99 17.10 -1.07
CA MET A 275 8.10 17.99 -2.24
C MET A 275 6.77 18.66 -2.58
N GLY A 276 5.66 17.91 -2.56
CA GLY A 276 4.32 18.46 -2.75
C GLY A 276 4.00 19.58 -1.74
N LEU A 277 4.37 19.36 -0.47
CA LEU A 277 4.21 20.35 0.59
C LEU A 277 5.05 21.61 0.32
N VAL A 278 6.33 21.46 -0.02
CA VAL A 278 7.25 22.58 -0.30
C VAL A 278 6.77 23.39 -1.51
N VAL A 279 6.42 22.73 -2.61
CA VAL A 279 5.88 23.40 -3.82
C VAL A 279 4.60 24.17 -3.46
N GLY A 280 3.71 23.56 -2.70
CA GLY A 280 2.49 24.23 -2.26
C GLY A 280 2.75 25.45 -1.36
N ILE A 281 3.69 25.36 -0.42
CA ILE A 281 4.11 26.52 0.41
C ILE A 281 4.64 27.66 -0.47
N VAL A 282 5.51 27.35 -1.43
CA VAL A 282 6.11 28.36 -2.30
C VAL A 282 5.05 29.06 -3.17
N VAL A 283 4.14 28.29 -3.76
CA VAL A 283 3.06 28.84 -4.61
C VAL A 283 2.12 29.73 -3.77
N VAL A 284 1.67 29.24 -2.62
CA VAL A 284 0.76 30.01 -1.75
C VAL A 284 1.48 31.25 -1.20
N TYR A 285 2.74 31.10 -0.78
CA TYR A 285 3.55 32.23 -0.33
C TYR A 285 3.64 33.32 -1.40
N GLN A 286 3.97 32.96 -2.64
CA GLN A 286 4.11 33.94 -3.73
C GLN A 286 2.80 34.69 -3.99
N ILE A 287 1.67 33.99 -3.91
CA ILE A 287 0.34 34.60 -4.10
C ILE A 287 -0.01 35.55 -2.96
N LEU A 288 0.13 35.10 -1.71
CA LEU A 288 -0.14 35.92 -0.54
C LEU A 288 0.80 37.12 -0.41
N TYR A 289 2.09 36.92 -0.74
CA TYR A 289 3.07 38.00 -0.74
C TYR A 289 2.71 39.10 -1.76
N THR A 290 2.31 38.73 -2.98
CA THR A 290 1.90 39.68 -4.00
C THR A 290 0.61 40.38 -3.60
N ASP A 291 -0.36 39.66 -3.03
CA ASP A 291 -1.62 40.24 -2.55
C ASP A 291 -1.39 41.32 -1.48
N VAL A 292 -0.64 40.94 -0.46
CA VAL A 292 -0.33 41.90 0.64
C VAL A 292 0.51 43.08 0.13
N SER A 293 1.44 42.86 -0.82
CA SER A 293 2.26 43.93 -1.38
C SER A 293 1.43 44.96 -2.14
N GLU A 294 0.40 44.54 -2.87
CA GLU A 294 -0.48 45.46 -3.59
C GLU A 294 -1.40 46.27 -2.66
N HIS A 295 -1.81 45.69 -1.54
CA HIS A 295 -2.66 46.34 -0.53
C HIS A 295 -1.88 47.06 0.57
N LEU A 296 -0.56 47.22 0.40
CA LEU A 296 0.33 47.79 1.42
C LEU A 296 -0.07 49.21 1.81
N LYS A 297 -0.47 50.05 0.82
CA LYS A 297 -0.95 51.44 1.04
C LYS A 297 -2.24 51.47 1.85
N GLU A 298 -3.16 50.52 1.63
CA GLU A 298 -4.40 50.37 2.40
C GLU A 298 -4.11 49.96 3.82
N TYR A 299 -3.17 49.02 4.00
CA TYR A 299 -2.75 48.56 5.34
C TYR A 299 -2.02 49.70 6.10
N ALA A 300 -1.18 50.49 5.44
CA ALA A 300 -0.53 51.66 6.03
C ALA A 300 -1.60 52.69 6.51
N THR A 301 -2.60 52.96 5.69
CA THR A 301 -3.74 53.85 6.05
C THR A 301 -4.49 53.32 7.26
N LEU A 302 -4.80 52.03 7.32
CA LEU A 302 -5.48 51.42 8.46
C LEU A 302 -4.63 51.46 9.72
N THR A 303 -3.30 51.37 9.60
CA THR A 303 -2.36 51.49 10.72
C THR A 303 -2.39 52.90 11.30
N THR A 304 -2.41 53.96 10.46
CA THR A 304 -2.56 55.34 10.92
C THR A 304 -3.90 55.59 11.58
N MET A 305 -4.94 54.85 11.21
CA MET A 305 -6.27 54.86 11.89
C MET A 305 -6.30 54.09 13.22
N GLY A 306 -5.17 53.50 13.65
CA GLY A 306 -5.03 52.85 14.97
C GLY A 306 -5.36 51.35 14.96
N TYR A 307 -5.48 50.69 13.83
CA TYR A 307 -5.66 49.24 13.79
C TYR A 307 -4.38 48.52 14.18
N PRO A 308 -4.45 47.55 15.12
CA PRO A 308 -3.27 46.83 15.62
C PRO A 308 -2.74 45.88 14.57
N HIS A 309 -1.44 45.63 14.52
CA HIS A 309 -0.77 44.74 13.61
C HIS A 309 -1.37 43.31 13.58
N ARG A 310 -1.89 42.80 14.70
CA ARG A 310 -2.62 41.53 14.81
C ARG A 310 -3.85 41.45 13.91
N TYR A 311 -4.43 42.58 13.50
CA TYR A 311 -5.57 42.61 12.60
C TYR A 311 -5.18 42.15 11.19
N PHE A 312 -4.05 42.59 10.69
CA PHE A 312 -3.54 42.20 9.36
C PHE A 312 -3.13 40.74 9.30
N ILE A 313 -2.46 40.25 10.34
CA ILE A 313 -2.14 38.82 10.50
C ILE A 313 -3.42 37.96 10.41
N LYS A 314 -4.49 38.43 11.03
CA LYS A 314 -5.78 37.72 11.01
C LYS A 314 -6.39 37.70 9.61
N ILE A 315 -6.32 38.76 8.84
CA ILE A 315 -6.83 38.83 7.45
C ILE A 315 -6.08 37.81 6.59
N VAL A 316 -4.75 37.80 6.60
CA VAL A 316 -3.94 36.85 5.82
C VAL A 316 -4.19 35.40 6.27
N PHE A 317 -4.46 35.17 7.54
CA PHE A 317 -4.83 33.86 8.04
C PHE A 317 -6.21 33.40 7.52
N GLU A 318 -7.20 34.29 7.52
CA GLU A 318 -8.52 34.02 6.96
C GLU A 318 -8.45 33.73 5.45
N GLU A 319 -7.65 34.49 4.70
CA GLU A 319 -7.37 34.26 3.29
C GLU A 319 -6.73 32.91 3.05
N SER A 320 -5.68 32.57 3.83
CA SER A 320 -5.00 31.28 3.75
C SER A 320 -5.97 30.10 3.94
N LEU A 321 -6.92 30.23 4.86
CA LEU A 321 -7.92 29.19 5.15
C LEU A 321 -8.95 29.06 4.01
N ILE A 322 -9.37 30.21 3.44
CA ILE A 322 -10.28 30.22 2.28
C ILE A 322 -9.59 29.58 1.07
N LEU A 323 -8.35 29.97 0.78
CA LEU A 323 -7.58 29.42 -0.33
C LEU A 323 -7.31 27.92 -0.15
N ALA A 324 -6.97 27.48 1.08
CA ALA A 324 -6.79 26.07 1.38
C ALA A 324 -8.07 25.27 1.07
N SER A 325 -9.24 25.76 1.51
CA SER A 325 -10.53 25.09 1.29
C SER A 325 -10.92 25.07 -0.19
N LEU A 326 -10.79 26.20 -0.88
CA LEU A 326 -11.12 26.31 -2.30
C LEU A 326 -10.19 25.51 -3.19
N GLY A 327 -8.90 25.43 -2.88
CA GLY A 327 -7.93 24.65 -3.65
C GLY A 327 -8.00 23.15 -3.32
N TYR A 328 -8.37 22.79 -2.10
CA TYR A 328 -8.51 21.40 -1.71
C TYR A 328 -9.63 20.67 -2.46
N ILE A 329 -10.79 21.29 -2.64
CA ILE A 329 -11.96 20.65 -3.26
C ILE A 329 -11.66 20.14 -4.68
N PRO A 330 -11.21 20.98 -5.65
CA PRO A 330 -10.90 20.50 -6.98
C PRO A 330 -9.71 19.53 -6.97
N GLY A 331 -8.69 19.74 -6.12
CA GLY A 331 -7.58 18.82 -5.94
C GLY A 331 -8.03 17.42 -5.49
N PHE A 332 -8.93 17.34 -4.53
CA PHE A 332 -9.54 16.08 -4.06
C PHE A 332 -10.35 15.38 -5.16
N LEU A 333 -11.18 16.12 -5.89
CA LEU A 333 -12.01 15.56 -6.96
C LEU A 333 -11.16 14.98 -8.09
N ILE A 334 -10.15 15.71 -8.54
CA ILE A 334 -9.21 15.25 -9.56
C ILE A 334 -8.40 14.04 -9.06
N ALA A 335 -7.88 14.09 -7.83
CA ALA A 335 -7.15 12.97 -7.25
C ALA A 335 -8.01 11.71 -7.12
N SER A 336 -9.31 11.86 -6.80
CA SER A 336 -10.24 10.73 -6.75
C SER A 336 -10.42 10.08 -8.13
N GLY A 337 -10.54 10.87 -9.19
CA GLY A 337 -10.58 10.36 -10.56
C GLY A 337 -9.27 9.66 -10.97
N LEU A 338 -8.13 10.25 -10.62
CA LEU A 338 -6.81 9.66 -10.89
C LEU A 338 -6.59 8.34 -10.12
N TYR A 339 -7.18 8.17 -8.93
CA TYR A 339 -7.13 6.91 -8.19
C TYR A 339 -7.82 5.77 -8.94
N HIS A 340 -8.97 6.03 -9.58
CA HIS A 340 -9.65 5.02 -10.39
C HIS A 340 -8.79 4.62 -11.60
N ILE A 341 -8.24 5.59 -12.32
CA ILE A 341 -7.36 5.32 -13.46
C ILE A 341 -6.12 4.53 -13.02
N ALA A 342 -5.50 4.94 -11.91
CA ALA A 342 -4.32 4.27 -11.39
C ALA A 342 -4.63 2.85 -10.91
N HIS A 343 -5.79 2.61 -10.28
CA HIS A 343 -6.25 1.26 -9.90
C HIS A 343 -6.37 0.35 -11.12
N ASP A 344 -7.07 0.79 -12.16
CA ASP A 344 -7.33 -0.01 -13.35
C ASP A 344 -6.04 -0.31 -14.15
N THR A 345 -5.10 0.65 -14.15
CA THR A 345 -3.83 0.49 -14.89
C THR A 345 -2.81 -0.36 -14.14
N THR A 346 -2.71 -0.19 -12.82
CA THR A 346 -1.66 -0.85 -12.02
C THR A 346 -2.11 -2.13 -11.34
N LEU A 347 -3.42 -2.39 -11.25
CA LEU A 347 -4.06 -3.46 -10.50
C LEU A 347 -3.73 -3.44 -8.99
N LEU A 348 -3.16 -2.34 -8.50
CA LEU A 348 -2.90 -2.15 -7.07
C LEU A 348 -4.17 -1.67 -6.35
N PRO A 349 -4.39 -2.02 -5.08
CA PRO A 349 -5.55 -1.63 -4.31
C PRO A 349 -5.49 -0.15 -3.88
N ILE A 350 -5.49 0.77 -4.85
CA ILE A 350 -5.48 2.21 -4.61
C ILE A 350 -6.91 2.64 -4.28
N VAL A 351 -7.16 2.92 -3.00
CA VAL A 351 -8.49 3.31 -2.51
C VAL A 351 -8.41 4.63 -1.75
N MET A 352 -9.37 5.54 -2.00
CA MET A 352 -9.50 6.77 -1.21
C MET A 352 -10.06 6.42 0.17
N THR A 353 -9.31 6.73 1.23
CA THR A 353 -9.73 6.46 2.62
C THR A 353 -10.04 7.76 3.34
N HIS A 354 -11.06 7.76 4.22
CA HIS A 354 -11.43 8.94 5.03
C HIS A 354 -10.24 9.48 5.85
N ARG A 355 -9.41 8.58 6.39
CA ARG A 355 -8.21 8.98 7.15
C ARG A 355 -7.23 9.78 6.29
N ARG A 356 -7.00 9.36 5.04
CA ARG A 356 -6.11 10.05 4.10
C ARG A 356 -6.71 11.38 3.65
N THR A 357 -8.01 11.43 3.38
CA THR A 357 -8.75 12.64 3.03
C THR A 357 -8.56 13.72 4.10
N TRP A 358 -8.82 13.39 5.37
CA TRP A 358 -8.61 14.33 6.48
C TRP A 358 -7.15 14.70 6.69
N PHE A 359 -6.23 13.74 6.55
CA PHE A 359 -4.81 14.01 6.72
C PHE A 359 -4.30 15.01 5.67
N VAL A 360 -4.62 14.84 4.39
CA VAL A 360 -4.24 15.77 3.33
C VAL A 360 -4.92 17.13 3.50
N PHE A 361 -6.17 17.17 3.95
CA PHE A 361 -6.86 18.41 4.25
C PHE A 361 -6.14 19.22 5.34
N LEU A 362 -5.80 18.59 6.46
CA LEU A 362 -5.04 19.23 7.53
C LEU A 362 -3.65 19.68 7.08
N LEU A 363 -2.98 18.85 6.26
CA LEU A 363 -1.69 19.19 5.69
C LEU A 363 -1.79 20.40 4.74
N THR A 364 -2.87 20.51 3.98
CA THR A 364 -3.13 21.67 3.10
C THR A 364 -3.37 22.94 3.91
N ILE A 365 -4.15 22.86 5.00
CA ILE A 365 -4.32 24.01 5.91
C ILE A 365 -2.98 24.41 6.51
N PHE A 366 -2.20 23.46 6.98
CA PHE A 366 -0.87 23.70 7.55
C PHE A 366 0.07 24.38 6.54
N MET A 367 0.08 23.89 5.32
CA MET A 367 0.85 24.44 4.20
C MET A 367 0.48 25.93 3.92
N CYS A 368 -0.81 26.21 3.78
CA CYS A 368 -1.29 27.57 3.55
C CYS A 368 -1.02 28.51 4.73
N PHE A 369 -1.13 27.98 5.96
CA PHE A 369 -0.81 28.71 7.17
C PHE A 369 0.68 29.10 7.26
N LEU A 370 1.58 28.15 6.99
CA LEU A 370 3.02 28.44 6.95
C LEU A 370 3.37 29.49 5.89
N ALA A 371 2.79 29.34 4.70
CA ALA A 371 2.97 30.31 3.61
C ALA A 371 2.51 31.72 4.04
N GLY A 372 1.36 31.82 4.69
CA GLY A 372 0.84 33.08 5.23
C GLY A 372 1.75 33.70 6.28
N ILE A 373 2.29 32.92 7.21
CA ILE A 373 3.25 33.42 8.22
C ILE A 373 4.50 33.98 7.53
N ILE A 374 5.05 33.27 6.55
CA ILE A 374 6.26 33.69 5.85
C ILE A 374 5.99 34.97 5.07
N ALA A 375 4.83 35.07 4.39
CA ALA A 375 4.42 36.27 3.66
C ALA A 375 4.31 37.50 4.56
N VAL A 376 3.66 37.35 5.72
CA VAL A 376 3.50 38.46 6.69
C VAL A 376 4.84 38.90 7.29
N ARG A 377 5.73 37.96 7.66
CA ARG A 377 7.05 38.32 8.21
C ARG A 377 7.89 39.16 7.25
N LYS A 378 7.91 38.79 5.98
CA LYS A 378 8.70 39.53 4.98
C LYS A 378 8.17 40.92 4.71
N LEU A 379 6.89 41.19 4.98
CA LEU A 379 6.29 42.53 4.89
C LEU A 379 6.59 43.42 6.09
N GLN A 380 6.86 42.83 7.27
CA GLN A 380 7.28 43.56 8.46
C GLN A 380 8.67 44.19 8.29
N ASP A 381 9.50 43.65 7.40
CA ASP A 381 10.85 44.14 7.11
C ASP A 381 10.84 45.34 6.12
N VAL A 382 9.68 45.71 5.56
CA VAL A 382 9.53 46.86 4.67
C VAL A 382 9.23 48.10 5.52
N ASP A 383 10.14 49.06 5.51
CA ASP A 383 10.01 50.31 6.28
C ASP A 383 8.81 51.12 5.77
N PRO A 384 7.84 51.52 6.61
CA PRO A 384 6.73 52.38 6.20
C PRO A 384 7.17 53.69 5.56
N ALA A 385 8.40 54.17 5.85
CA ALA A 385 8.95 55.38 5.28
C ALA A 385 9.27 55.26 3.76
N ASP A 386 9.46 54.06 3.23
CA ASP A 386 9.75 53.85 1.80
C ASP A 386 8.44 53.77 0.96
N ILE A 387 7.26 53.87 1.58
CA ILE A 387 5.97 53.73 0.93
C ILE A 387 5.29 55.07 0.61
N PHE A 388 5.73 56.16 1.24
CA PHE A 388 5.28 57.52 1.07
C PHE A 388 6.39 58.37 0.45
#